data_ad720d8f4bf6aabe9400f98c3b27c0e0
#
_entry.id   ad720d8f4bf6aabe9400f98c3b27c0e0
#
_cell.length_a   1.000
_cell.length_b   1.000
_cell.length_c   1.000
_cell.angle_alpha   90.00
_cell.angle_beta   90.00
_cell.angle_gamma   90.00
#
_symmetry.space_group_name_H-M   'P 1'
#
loop_
_entity.id
_entity.type
_entity.pdbx_description
1 polymer ?
#
loop_
_entity_poly.entity_id
_entity_poly.type
_entity_poly.pdbx_seq_one_letter_code
_entity_poly.pdbx_strand_id
1 'polypeptide(L)'
;MGMWNEMELHLDRYRHKYARKPIDKPAITFEVSPAVEESENWSMEDWSRFCWEFVHELDKVNRVKYKGRYAKVKPTNMANTQFFAGLHRDSESGILHLHLLCNRIDMTGNMNDARLIGLRAVAAADAINLRRGWKDPMEIHREHVAMIVRDCMDALRNMDRFSWEGYVDAMLRKGYATELRRDSKGEVVGYTVRLGHSHFKASELGTDRKLMARKIERT
;
A
#
# COMPACT_ATOMS: atom_id res chain seq x y z
N MET A 1 22.61 -6.62 22.94
CA MET A 1 23.03 -6.11 21.61
C MET A 1 21.77 -5.98 20.78
N GLY A 2 21.50 -4.83 20.16
CA GLY A 2 20.27 -4.64 19.41
C GLY A 2 20.33 -5.36 18.06
N MET A 3 19.17 -5.77 17.53
CA MET A 3 19.04 -6.53 16.28
C MET A 3 19.70 -5.82 15.07
N TRP A 4 19.67 -4.47 15.02
CA TRP A 4 20.37 -3.69 14.00
C TRP A 4 21.89 -3.94 14.03
N ASN A 5 22.48 -4.00 15.21
CA ASN A 5 23.93 -4.25 15.35
C ASN A 5 24.32 -5.63 14.79
N GLU A 6 23.46 -6.64 14.92
CA GLU A 6 23.72 -7.97 14.35
C GLU A 6 23.70 -7.93 12.81
N MET A 7 22.77 -7.16 12.21
CA MET A 7 22.74 -6.95 10.77
C MET A 7 23.98 -6.20 10.27
N GLU A 8 24.43 -5.18 10.98
CA GLU A 8 25.67 -4.46 10.66
C GLU A 8 26.91 -5.35 10.77
N LEU A 9 27.02 -6.13 11.83
CA LEU A 9 28.13 -7.07 11.99
C LEU A 9 28.17 -8.10 10.85
N HIS A 10 27.01 -8.56 10.40
CA HIS A 10 26.92 -9.45 9.26
C HIS A 10 27.37 -8.77 7.96
N LEU A 11 26.92 -7.54 7.70
CA LEU A 11 27.38 -6.73 6.58
C LEU A 11 28.89 -6.51 6.61
N ASP A 12 29.45 -6.17 7.76
CA ASP A 12 30.88 -5.90 7.93
C ASP A 12 31.73 -7.14 7.65
N ARG A 13 31.27 -8.33 8.04
CA ARG A 13 31.94 -9.61 7.73
C ARG A 13 32.19 -9.78 6.23
N TYR A 14 31.28 -9.31 5.40
CA TYR A 14 31.35 -9.45 3.94
C TYR A 14 31.72 -8.17 3.19
N ARG A 15 32.03 -7.08 3.91
CA ARG A 15 32.37 -5.78 3.31
C ARG A 15 33.49 -5.87 2.29
N HIS A 16 34.46 -6.75 2.52
CA HIS A 16 35.60 -6.98 1.61
C HIS A 16 35.18 -7.47 0.22
N LYS A 17 34.08 -8.24 0.11
CA LYS A 17 33.53 -8.69 -1.19
C LYS A 17 33.06 -7.52 -2.05
N TYR A 18 32.68 -6.43 -1.42
CA TYR A 18 32.05 -5.25 -2.08
C TYR A 18 32.94 -4.02 -2.06
N ALA A 19 34.25 -4.19 -1.84
CA ALA A 19 35.21 -3.08 -1.77
C ALA A 19 35.24 -2.22 -3.04
N ARG A 20 35.04 -2.83 -4.24
CA ARG A 20 34.97 -2.11 -5.53
C ARG A 20 33.63 -1.44 -5.80
N LYS A 21 32.55 -1.90 -5.19
CA LYS A 21 31.20 -1.35 -5.31
C LYS A 21 30.54 -1.42 -3.95
N PRO A 22 30.77 -0.44 -3.09
CA PRO A 22 30.22 -0.43 -1.73
C PRO A 22 28.71 -0.50 -1.72
N ILE A 23 28.16 -1.10 -0.66
CA ILE A 23 26.73 -1.20 -0.45
C ILE A 23 26.28 0.10 0.20
N ASP A 24 25.63 0.96 -0.58
CA ASP A 24 25.08 2.26 -0.14
C ASP A 24 23.76 2.11 0.65
N LYS A 25 23.00 1.08 0.35
CA LYS A 25 21.72 0.75 1.03
C LYS A 25 21.83 -0.61 1.71
N PRO A 26 22.13 -0.63 3.01
CA PRO A 26 22.44 -1.87 3.73
C PRO A 26 21.20 -2.72 4.03
N ALA A 27 20.01 -2.16 3.89
CA ALA A 27 18.75 -2.86 4.14
C ALA A 27 17.74 -2.67 3.00
N ILE A 28 16.77 -3.56 2.96
CA ILE A 28 15.55 -3.48 2.13
C ILE A 28 14.36 -3.54 3.10
N THR A 29 13.42 -2.61 2.93
CA THR A 29 12.20 -2.57 3.73
C THR A 29 10.98 -2.90 2.89
N PHE A 30 10.02 -3.58 3.50
CA PHE A 30 8.72 -3.85 2.93
C PHE A 30 7.65 -3.48 3.94
N GLU A 31 6.54 -2.99 3.44
CA GLU A 31 5.29 -2.85 4.15
C GLU A 31 4.25 -3.71 3.44
N VAL A 32 3.63 -4.62 4.16
CA VAL A 32 2.68 -5.59 3.60
C VAL A 32 1.41 -5.58 4.43
N SER A 33 0.29 -5.27 3.79
CA SER A 33 -1.01 -5.16 4.44
C SER A 33 -2.02 -6.04 3.68
N PRO A 34 -2.45 -7.16 4.26
CA PRO A 34 -3.64 -7.86 3.80
C PRO A 34 -4.88 -6.97 3.98
N ALA A 35 -5.95 -7.26 3.25
CA ALA A 35 -7.23 -6.62 3.51
C ALA A 35 -7.69 -6.89 4.95
N VAL A 36 -8.39 -5.92 5.55
CA VAL A 36 -8.84 -6.03 6.96
C VAL A 36 -9.72 -7.25 7.15
N GLU A 37 -10.65 -7.48 6.21
CA GLU A 37 -11.59 -8.59 6.21
C GLU A 37 -10.90 -9.96 6.24
N GLU A 38 -9.69 -10.03 5.72
CA GLU A 38 -8.90 -11.25 5.65
C GLU A 38 -8.02 -11.48 6.89
N SER A 39 -7.67 -10.40 7.61
CA SER A 39 -6.64 -10.43 8.65
C SER A 39 -7.09 -9.96 10.03
N GLU A 40 -8.33 -9.46 10.19
CA GLU A 40 -8.81 -8.87 11.46
C GLU A 40 -8.75 -9.84 12.65
N ASN A 41 -8.94 -11.14 12.39
CA ASN A 41 -8.95 -12.17 13.41
C ASN A 41 -7.64 -12.97 13.47
N TRP A 42 -6.56 -12.51 12.84
CA TRP A 42 -5.30 -13.22 12.82
C TRP A 42 -4.58 -13.17 14.17
N SER A 43 -4.14 -14.34 14.60
CA SER A 43 -3.17 -14.49 15.70
C SER A 43 -1.77 -14.05 15.26
N MET A 44 -0.85 -13.90 16.23
CA MET A 44 0.56 -13.66 15.95
C MET A 44 1.20 -14.79 15.13
N GLU A 45 0.70 -16.01 15.28
CA GLU A 45 1.16 -17.16 14.50
C GLU A 45 0.69 -17.06 13.03
N ASP A 46 -0.53 -16.58 12.78
CA ASP A 46 -1.05 -16.32 11.43
C ASP A 46 -0.22 -15.24 10.72
N TRP A 47 0.10 -14.15 11.42
CA TRP A 47 0.97 -13.09 10.92
C TRP A 47 2.39 -13.61 10.64
N SER A 48 2.92 -14.45 11.48
CA SER A 48 4.23 -15.09 11.26
C SER A 48 4.21 -15.97 10.01
N ARG A 49 3.18 -16.80 9.84
CA ARG A 49 3.01 -17.64 8.64
C ARG A 49 2.89 -16.80 7.38
N PHE A 50 2.12 -15.72 7.43
CA PHE A 50 1.96 -14.79 6.31
C PHE A 50 3.27 -14.07 5.96
N CYS A 51 4.04 -13.65 6.97
CA CYS A 51 5.36 -13.07 6.76
C CYS A 51 6.27 -14.02 5.96
N TRP A 52 6.36 -15.27 6.38
CA TRP A 52 7.15 -16.28 5.67
C TRP A 52 6.60 -16.60 4.28
N GLU A 53 5.29 -16.64 4.12
CA GLU A 53 4.65 -16.79 2.83
C GLU A 53 5.05 -15.67 1.87
N PHE A 54 5.00 -14.41 2.31
CA PHE A 54 5.43 -13.26 1.51
C PHE A 54 6.92 -13.35 1.12
N VAL A 55 7.80 -13.67 2.07
CA VAL A 55 9.23 -13.83 1.83
C VAL A 55 9.51 -14.90 0.77
N HIS A 56 8.86 -16.04 0.91
CA HIS A 56 9.01 -17.15 -0.05
C HIS A 56 8.46 -16.82 -1.44
N GLU A 57 7.32 -16.12 -1.54
CA GLU A 57 6.80 -15.69 -2.84
C GLU A 57 7.70 -14.62 -3.48
N LEU A 58 8.25 -13.70 -2.69
CA LEU A 58 9.19 -12.70 -3.18
C LEU A 58 10.44 -13.34 -3.80
N ASP A 59 10.95 -14.40 -3.17
CA ASP A 59 12.13 -15.13 -3.66
C ASP A 59 11.87 -15.91 -4.98
N LYS A 60 10.62 -16.22 -5.29
CA LYS A 60 10.23 -16.86 -6.56
C LYS A 60 10.14 -15.89 -7.73
N VAL A 61 10.04 -14.57 -7.46
CA VAL A 61 9.83 -13.56 -8.50
C VAL A 61 11.07 -13.43 -9.38
N ASN A 62 10.95 -13.84 -10.62
CA ASN A 62 11.99 -13.74 -11.65
C ASN A 62 11.60 -12.85 -12.84
N ARG A 63 10.36 -12.32 -12.85
CA ARG A 63 9.82 -11.43 -13.89
C ARG A 63 8.85 -10.43 -13.24
N VAL A 64 8.88 -9.20 -13.72
CA VAL A 64 7.93 -8.16 -13.30
C VAL A 64 7.44 -7.35 -14.51
N LYS A 65 6.22 -6.81 -14.43
CA LYS A 65 5.70 -5.90 -15.45
C LYS A 65 6.24 -4.50 -15.18
N TYR A 66 7.03 -3.96 -16.09
CA TYR A 66 7.63 -2.63 -15.99
C TYR A 66 7.44 -1.86 -17.29
N LYS A 67 6.84 -0.66 -17.24
CA LYS A 67 6.53 0.18 -18.40
C LYS A 67 5.85 -0.59 -19.55
N GLY A 68 4.84 -1.40 -19.19
CA GLY A 68 4.03 -2.17 -20.16
C GLY A 68 4.70 -3.45 -20.71
N ARG A 69 5.94 -3.77 -20.31
CA ARG A 69 6.69 -4.94 -20.76
C ARG A 69 7.13 -5.80 -19.57
N TYR A 70 7.37 -7.09 -19.81
CA TYR A 70 7.96 -7.96 -18.80
C TYR A 70 9.48 -7.79 -18.78
N ALA A 71 10.02 -7.46 -17.60
CA ALA A 71 11.45 -7.41 -17.32
C ALA A 71 11.86 -8.64 -16.51
N LYS A 72 12.93 -9.30 -16.90
CA LYS A 72 13.58 -10.34 -16.08
C LYS A 72 14.28 -9.69 -14.90
N VAL A 73 14.17 -10.28 -13.73
CA VAL A 73 14.88 -9.91 -12.50
C VAL A 73 15.57 -11.14 -11.91
N LYS A 74 16.66 -10.93 -11.21
CA LYS A 74 17.32 -12.01 -10.48
C LYS A 74 16.49 -12.27 -9.21
N PRO A 75 16.05 -13.52 -8.91
CA PRO A 75 15.40 -13.83 -7.65
C PRO A 75 16.18 -13.33 -6.43
N THR A 76 15.49 -12.97 -5.38
CA THR A 76 16.09 -12.68 -4.07
C THR A 76 16.34 -13.99 -3.32
N ASN A 77 17.03 -13.89 -2.19
CA ASN A 77 17.27 -14.97 -1.25
C ASN A 77 16.91 -14.48 0.16
N MET A 78 15.71 -13.87 0.28
CA MET A 78 15.26 -13.24 1.52
C MET A 78 14.99 -14.27 2.62
N ALA A 79 14.53 -15.47 2.27
CA ALA A 79 14.35 -16.56 3.22
C ALA A 79 15.67 -17.00 3.87
N ASN A 80 16.79 -16.75 3.21
CA ASN A 80 18.14 -17.00 3.76
C ASN A 80 18.87 -15.69 4.13
N THR A 81 18.13 -14.70 4.59
CA THR A 81 18.64 -13.37 4.94
C THR A 81 18.17 -13.01 6.35
N GLN A 82 18.99 -12.32 7.12
CA GLN A 82 18.52 -11.78 8.39
C GLN A 82 17.43 -10.74 8.10
N PHE A 83 16.27 -10.90 8.73
CA PHE A 83 15.23 -9.90 8.69
C PHE A 83 14.48 -9.80 10.02
N PHE A 84 13.86 -8.65 10.23
CA PHE A 84 12.93 -8.38 11.31
C PHE A 84 11.56 -8.11 10.75
N ALA A 85 10.55 -8.60 11.45
CA ALA A 85 9.16 -8.33 11.14
C ALA A 85 8.50 -7.73 12.39
N GLY A 86 7.78 -6.64 12.20
CA GLY A 86 7.01 -5.99 13.26
C GLY A 86 5.61 -5.66 12.75
N LEU A 87 4.61 -5.84 13.62
CA LEU A 87 3.24 -5.40 13.34
C LEU A 87 3.04 -3.98 13.83
N HIS A 88 2.51 -3.12 12.97
CA HIS A 88 2.25 -1.72 13.24
C HIS A 88 0.79 -1.37 12.93
N ARG A 89 0.27 -0.37 13.64
CA ARG A 89 -1.07 0.21 13.43
C ARG A 89 -1.02 1.74 13.43
N ASP A 90 0.09 2.30 13.03
CA ASP A 90 0.41 3.73 13.08
C ASP A 90 0.02 4.51 11.81
N SER A 91 -0.57 3.85 10.81
CA SER A 91 -1.10 4.52 9.64
C SER A 91 -2.38 5.31 9.96
N GLU A 92 -2.67 6.38 9.23
CA GLU A 92 -3.92 7.16 9.34
C GLU A 92 -5.17 6.27 9.18
N SER A 93 -5.05 5.18 8.42
CA SER A 93 -6.12 4.21 8.23
C SER A 93 -6.35 3.31 9.45
N GLY A 94 -5.39 3.22 10.39
CA GLY A 94 -5.44 2.31 11.54
C GLY A 94 -5.42 0.82 11.16
N ILE A 95 -5.08 0.48 9.92
CA ILE A 95 -4.98 -0.90 9.45
C ILE A 95 -3.70 -1.52 9.98
N LEU A 96 -3.81 -2.73 10.53
CA LEU A 96 -2.64 -3.50 10.97
C LEU A 96 -1.85 -3.95 9.74
N HIS A 97 -0.55 -3.69 9.75
CA HIS A 97 0.35 -4.03 8.66
C HIS A 97 1.69 -4.55 9.17
N LEU A 98 2.34 -5.32 8.33
CA LEU A 98 3.61 -5.96 8.61
C LEU A 98 4.75 -5.13 8.01
N HIS A 99 5.66 -4.64 8.86
CA HIS A 99 6.92 -4.06 8.43
C HIS A 99 8.01 -5.12 8.46
N LEU A 100 8.72 -5.29 7.33
CA LEU A 100 9.91 -6.12 7.27
C LEU A 100 11.13 -5.24 7.01
N LEU A 101 12.17 -5.45 7.79
CA LEU A 101 13.50 -4.89 7.59
C LEU A 101 14.47 -6.04 7.30
N CYS A 102 14.91 -6.15 6.06
CA CYS A 102 15.76 -7.24 5.59
C CYS A 102 17.19 -6.76 5.35
N ASN A 103 18.17 -7.55 5.76
CA ASN A 103 19.56 -7.28 5.44
C ASN A 103 19.77 -7.32 3.91
N ARG A 104 20.68 -6.50 3.41
CA ARG A 104 21.02 -6.47 1.97
C ARG A 104 21.80 -7.71 1.54
N ILE A 105 22.49 -8.35 2.45
CA ILE A 105 23.34 -9.52 2.22
C ILE A 105 22.69 -10.76 2.84
N ASP A 106 22.60 -11.85 2.08
CA ASP A 106 22.14 -13.14 2.59
C ASP A 106 23.20 -13.78 3.53
N MET A 107 22.83 -14.87 4.19
CA MET A 107 23.68 -15.56 5.15
C MET A 107 24.97 -16.15 4.53
N THR A 108 25.03 -16.27 3.22
CA THR A 108 26.21 -16.72 2.45
C THR A 108 27.07 -15.55 1.95
N GLY A 109 26.67 -14.31 2.25
CA GLY A 109 27.37 -13.09 1.87
C GLY A 109 27.13 -12.67 0.42
N ASN A 110 26.05 -13.07 -0.21
CA ASN A 110 25.64 -12.61 -1.52
C ASN A 110 24.64 -11.46 -1.38
N MET A 111 24.79 -10.46 -2.25
CA MET A 111 23.90 -9.30 -2.23
C MET A 111 22.56 -9.62 -2.90
N ASN A 112 21.48 -9.38 -2.20
CA ASN A 112 20.14 -9.38 -2.76
C ASN A 112 19.99 -8.20 -3.75
N ASP A 113 19.59 -8.50 -4.98
CA ASP A 113 19.33 -7.47 -5.99
C ASP A 113 18.03 -6.73 -5.67
N ALA A 114 18.13 -5.43 -5.36
CA ALA A 114 16.97 -4.58 -5.10
C ALA A 114 16.41 -3.87 -6.34
N ARG A 115 16.87 -4.23 -7.53
CA ARG A 115 16.31 -3.67 -8.76
C ARG A 115 14.83 -4.00 -8.89
N LEU A 116 13.99 -2.98 -9.09
CA LEU A 116 12.53 -3.11 -9.20
C LEU A 116 11.89 -3.83 -8.00
N ILE A 117 12.46 -3.70 -6.80
CA ILE A 117 12.04 -4.47 -5.62
C ILE A 117 10.56 -4.21 -5.26
N GLY A 118 10.07 -2.98 -5.41
CA GLY A 118 8.66 -2.67 -5.19
C GLY A 118 7.73 -3.42 -6.15
N LEU A 119 8.08 -3.50 -7.45
CA LEU A 119 7.29 -4.30 -8.42
C LEU A 119 7.37 -5.80 -8.14
N ARG A 120 8.47 -6.26 -7.56
CA ARG A 120 8.62 -7.65 -7.13
C ARG A 120 7.76 -7.95 -5.91
N ALA A 121 7.69 -7.02 -4.96
CA ALA A 121 6.79 -7.12 -3.81
C ALA A 121 5.32 -7.19 -4.25
N VAL A 122 4.91 -6.35 -5.21
CA VAL A 122 3.57 -6.41 -5.82
C VAL A 122 3.33 -7.77 -6.48
N ALA A 123 4.26 -8.27 -7.29
CA ALA A 123 4.10 -9.58 -7.93
C ALA A 123 4.02 -10.74 -6.93
N ALA A 124 4.73 -10.65 -5.79
CA ALA A 124 4.62 -11.62 -4.71
C ALA A 124 3.24 -11.54 -4.02
N ALA A 125 2.75 -10.33 -3.75
CA ALA A 125 1.42 -10.11 -3.19
C ALA A 125 0.31 -10.63 -4.12
N ASP A 126 0.40 -10.37 -5.44
CA ASP A 126 -0.54 -10.88 -6.44
C ASP A 126 -0.58 -12.42 -6.44
N ALA A 127 0.58 -13.07 -6.31
CA ALA A 127 0.66 -14.53 -6.24
C ALA A 127 0.01 -15.09 -4.97
N ILE A 128 0.13 -14.39 -3.84
CA ILE A 128 -0.54 -14.74 -2.58
C ILE A 128 -2.05 -14.55 -2.72
N ASN A 129 -2.50 -13.39 -3.24
CA ASN A 129 -3.91 -13.11 -3.45
C ASN A 129 -4.57 -14.20 -4.30
N LEU A 130 -3.93 -14.54 -5.42
CA LEU A 130 -4.44 -15.61 -6.30
C LEU A 130 -4.55 -16.96 -5.59
N ARG A 131 -3.53 -17.36 -4.82
CA ARG A 131 -3.52 -18.64 -4.12
C ARG A 131 -4.55 -18.71 -2.99
N ARG A 132 -4.76 -17.60 -2.28
CA ARG A 132 -5.72 -17.49 -1.18
C ARG A 132 -7.14 -17.22 -1.65
N GLY A 133 -7.35 -16.95 -2.95
CA GLY A 133 -8.64 -16.55 -3.49
C GLY A 133 -9.07 -15.15 -3.05
N TRP A 134 -8.12 -14.32 -2.65
CA TRP A 134 -8.38 -12.93 -2.26
C TRP A 134 -8.62 -12.06 -3.49
N LYS A 135 -9.48 -11.06 -3.34
CA LYS A 135 -9.72 -10.08 -4.40
C LYS A 135 -8.47 -9.24 -4.67
N ASP A 136 -8.29 -8.88 -5.95
CA ASP A 136 -7.27 -7.90 -6.34
C ASP A 136 -7.57 -6.53 -5.68
N PRO A 137 -6.63 -5.94 -4.92
CA PRO A 137 -6.81 -4.63 -4.31
C PRO A 137 -7.20 -3.53 -5.31
N MET A 138 -6.71 -3.60 -6.55
CA MET A 138 -7.08 -2.66 -7.61
C MET A 138 -8.51 -2.86 -8.10
N GLU A 139 -9.04 -4.07 -8.03
CA GLU A 139 -10.45 -4.35 -8.34
C GLU A 139 -11.35 -3.80 -7.24
N ILE A 140 -11.03 -4.07 -5.98
CA ILE A 140 -11.73 -3.50 -4.82
C ILE A 140 -11.74 -1.98 -4.88
N HIS A 141 -10.60 -1.37 -5.15
CA HIS A 141 -10.50 0.09 -5.29
C HIS A 141 -11.40 0.62 -6.41
N ARG A 142 -11.44 -0.03 -7.58
CA ARG A 142 -12.31 0.36 -8.70
C ARG A 142 -13.78 0.21 -8.37
N GLU A 143 -14.17 -0.86 -7.68
CA GLU A 143 -15.56 -1.07 -7.20
C GLU A 143 -15.97 0.04 -6.23
N HIS A 144 -15.11 0.37 -5.26
CA HIS A 144 -15.36 1.46 -4.30
C HIS A 144 -15.49 2.82 -5.01
N VAL A 145 -14.57 3.16 -5.92
CA VAL A 145 -14.63 4.40 -6.70
C VAL A 145 -15.95 4.48 -7.47
N ALA A 146 -16.34 3.41 -8.17
CA ALA A 146 -17.59 3.39 -8.94
C ALA A 146 -18.83 3.58 -8.05
N MET A 147 -18.85 2.94 -6.88
CA MET A 147 -19.92 3.07 -5.90
C MET A 147 -19.98 4.50 -5.35
N ILE A 148 -18.86 5.06 -4.90
CA ILE A 148 -18.78 6.43 -4.36
C ILE A 148 -19.19 7.45 -5.42
N VAL A 149 -18.72 7.32 -6.66
CA VAL A 149 -19.10 8.22 -7.76
C VAL A 149 -20.60 8.22 -7.99
N ARG A 150 -21.24 7.05 -8.05
CA ARG A 150 -22.70 6.93 -8.16
C ARG A 150 -23.40 7.64 -7.01
N ASP A 151 -22.96 7.42 -5.78
CA ASP A 151 -23.57 7.97 -4.57
C ASP A 151 -23.35 9.49 -4.46
N CYS A 152 -22.18 10.01 -4.86
CA CYS A 152 -21.93 11.45 -5.00
C CYS A 152 -22.90 12.10 -6.02
N MET A 153 -23.03 11.48 -7.19
CA MET A 153 -23.93 12.00 -8.24
C MET A 153 -25.40 11.97 -7.81
N ASP A 154 -25.80 10.93 -7.09
CA ASP A 154 -27.15 10.81 -6.54
C ASP A 154 -27.40 11.87 -5.45
N ALA A 155 -26.44 12.08 -4.54
CA ALA A 155 -26.52 13.14 -3.55
C ALA A 155 -26.72 14.53 -4.20
N LEU A 156 -25.94 14.83 -5.25
CA LEU A 156 -26.04 16.11 -5.97
C LEU A 156 -27.36 16.28 -6.71
N ARG A 157 -27.90 15.21 -7.33
CA ARG A 157 -29.19 15.26 -8.06
C ARG A 157 -30.39 15.49 -7.16
N ASN A 158 -30.31 15.05 -5.89
CA ASN A 158 -31.40 15.16 -4.94
C ASN A 158 -31.33 16.45 -4.09
N MET A 159 -30.46 17.41 -4.46
CA MET A 159 -30.36 18.71 -3.81
C MET A 159 -31.06 19.78 -4.68
N ASP A 160 -32.03 20.50 -4.09
CA ASP A 160 -32.70 21.62 -4.78
C ASP A 160 -31.71 22.78 -5.05
N ARG A 161 -30.80 23.00 -4.12
CA ARG A 161 -29.73 23.97 -4.20
C ARG A 161 -28.47 23.41 -3.56
N PHE A 162 -27.34 23.50 -4.26
CA PHE A 162 -26.06 23.05 -3.73
C PHE A 162 -25.62 23.85 -2.50
N SER A 163 -25.20 23.16 -1.46
CA SER A 163 -24.39 23.69 -0.36
C SER A 163 -23.42 22.58 0.12
N TRP A 164 -22.24 23.00 0.58
CA TRP A 164 -21.26 22.01 1.08
C TRP A 164 -21.77 21.29 2.32
N GLU A 165 -22.47 21.98 3.21
CA GLU A 165 -23.09 21.38 4.40
C GLU A 165 -24.12 20.33 4.01
N GLY A 166 -25.02 20.67 3.08
CA GLY A 166 -26.03 19.74 2.57
C GLY A 166 -25.41 18.52 1.87
N TYR A 167 -24.32 18.75 1.13
CA TYR A 167 -23.60 17.66 0.46
C TYR A 167 -22.93 16.71 1.45
N VAL A 168 -22.23 17.25 2.46
CA VAL A 168 -21.61 16.46 3.54
C VAL A 168 -22.67 15.64 4.28
N ASP A 169 -23.81 16.23 4.62
CA ASP A 169 -24.92 15.54 5.29
C ASP A 169 -25.54 14.45 4.41
N ALA A 170 -25.69 14.71 3.11
CA ALA A 170 -26.21 13.73 2.16
C ALA A 170 -25.27 12.52 2.02
N MET A 171 -23.96 12.75 1.98
CA MET A 171 -22.96 11.71 1.94
C MET A 171 -22.88 10.94 3.26
N LEU A 172 -23.02 11.63 4.39
CA LEU A 172 -23.06 10.99 5.71
C LEU A 172 -24.23 10.00 5.83
N ARG A 173 -25.43 10.38 5.35
CA ARG A 173 -26.60 9.47 5.31
C ARG A 173 -26.39 8.22 4.47
N LYS A 174 -25.43 8.27 3.51
CA LYS A 174 -25.02 7.12 2.69
C LYS A 174 -23.85 6.33 3.30
N GLY A 175 -23.39 6.70 4.50
CA GLY A 175 -22.31 6.02 5.23
C GLY A 175 -20.91 6.52 4.91
N TYR A 176 -20.77 7.68 4.26
CA TYR A 176 -19.47 8.28 3.94
C TYR A 176 -19.17 9.47 4.84
N ALA A 177 -17.97 9.53 5.41
CA ALA A 177 -17.46 10.77 5.98
C ALA A 177 -16.81 11.61 4.89
N THR A 178 -17.15 12.92 4.85
CA THR A 178 -16.60 13.84 3.84
C THR A 178 -15.84 14.96 4.53
N GLU A 179 -14.56 15.09 4.23
CA GLU A 179 -13.65 16.10 4.77
C GLU A 179 -13.40 17.17 3.72
N LEU A 180 -13.74 18.44 4.05
CA LEU A 180 -13.56 19.57 3.15
C LEU A 180 -12.20 20.23 3.39
N ARG A 181 -11.44 20.43 2.30
CA ARG A 181 -10.21 21.21 2.34
C ARG A 181 -10.51 22.65 1.89
N ARG A 182 -10.28 23.60 2.78
CA ARG A 182 -10.48 25.03 2.52
C ARG A 182 -9.15 25.76 2.33
N ASP A 183 -9.17 26.83 1.55
CA ASP A 183 -8.03 27.73 1.40
C ASP A 183 -8.02 28.80 2.51
N SER A 184 -7.07 29.75 2.41
CA SER A 184 -6.92 30.87 3.36
C SER A 184 -8.10 31.84 3.37
N LYS A 185 -8.98 31.81 2.35
CA LYS A 185 -10.20 32.63 2.25
C LYS A 185 -11.45 31.89 2.73
N GLY A 186 -11.29 30.63 3.17
CA GLY A 186 -12.40 29.77 3.59
C GLY A 186 -13.11 29.04 2.44
N GLU A 187 -12.70 29.25 1.19
CA GLU A 187 -13.28 28.59 0.02
C GLU A 187 -12.91 27.12 -0.05
N VAL A 188 -13.84 26.24 -0.42
CA VAL A 188 -13.57 24.81 -0.57
C VAL A 188 -12.80 24.56 -1.87
N VAL A 189 -11.54 24.16 -1.74
CA VAL A 189 -10.65 23.86 -2.86
C VAL A 189 -10.51 22.38 -3.18
N GLY A 190 -11.06 21.52 -2.34
CA GLY A 190 -11.07 20.08 -2.50
C GLY A 190 -11.80 19.37 -1.38
N TYR A 191 -12.03 18.07 -1.55
CA TYR A 191 -12.59 17.24 -0.50
C TYR A 191 -12.10 15.81 -0.65
N THR A 192 -12.24 15.05 0.43
CA THR A 192 -11.93 13.62 0.51
C THR A 192 -13.15 12.90 1.05
N VAL A 193 -13.53 11.79 0.41
CA VAL A 193 -14.59 10.90 0.87
C VAL A 193 -13.95 9.71 1.55
N ARG A 194 -14.40 9.35 2.74
CA ARG A 194 -13.95 8.19 3.50
C ARG A 194 -15.03 7.11 3.49
N LEU A 195 -14.60 5.89 3.21
CA LEU A 195 -15.40 4.67 3.33
C LEU A 195 -14.62 3.68 4.20
N GLY A 196 -15.06 3.47 5.43
CA GLY A 196 -14.31 2.72 6.43
C GLY A 196 -12.89 3.28 6.61
N HIS A 197 -11.88 2.46 6.38
CA HIS A 197 -10.46 2.85 6.45
C HIS A 197 -9.93 3.49 5.16
N SER A 198 -10.67 3.47 4.06
CA SER A 198 -10.22 3.97 2.76
C SER A 198 -10.55 5.43 2.54
N HIS A 199 -9.64 6.16 1.89
CA HIS A 199 -9.75 7.59 1.59
C HIS A 199 -9.69 7.81 0.08
N PHE A 200 -10.65 8.57 -0.46
CA PHE A 200 -10.79 8.85 -1.88
C PHE A 200 -10.83 10.36 -2.11
N LYS A 201 -9.79 10.91 -2.73
CA LYS A 201 -9.77 12.33 -3.08
C LYS A 201 -10.75 12.61 -4.21
N ALA A 202 -11.34 13.78 -4.24
CA ALA A 202 -12.23 14.23 -5.31
C ALA A 202 -11.62 14.04 -6.72
N SER A 203 -10.29 14.14 -6.85
CA SER A 203 -9.57 13.92 -8.12
C SER A 203 -9.52 12.45 -8.57
N GLU A 204 -9.78 11.51 -7.69
CA GLU A 204 -9.81 10.07 -7.95
C GLU A 204 -11.23 9.57 -8.28
N LEU A 205 -12.24 10.36 -7.93
CA LEU A 205 -13.66 10.04 -8.07
C LEU A 205 -14.25 10.33 -9.47
N GLY A 206 -13.46 10.31 -10.53
CA GLY A 206 -14.00 10.44 -11.88
C GLY A 206 -12.95 10.87 -12.90
N THR A 207 -12.98 10.21 -14.06
CA THR A 207 -12.06 10.49 -15.17
C THR A 207 -12.31 11.84 -15.84
N ASP A 208 -13.53 12.35 -15.81
CA ASP A 208 -13.96 13.60 -16.42
C ASP A 208 -13.94 14.79 -15.46
N ARG A 209 -13.46 14.58 -14.25
CA ARG A 209 -13.33 15.59 -13.18
C ARG A 209 -14.65 16.27 -12.78
N LYS A 210 -15.82 15.67 -13.06
CA LYS A 210 -17.13 16.25 -12.71
C LYS A 210 -17.29 16.48 -11.20
N LEU A 211 -16.68 15.62 -10.39
CA LEU A 211 -16.73 15.68 -8.94
C LEU A 211 -15.62 16.52 -8.29
N MET A 212 -14.88 17.34 -9.07
CA MET A 212 -13.95 18.32 -8.50
C MET A 212 -14.72 19.46 -7.81
N ALA A 213 -14.23 19.91 -6.63
CA ALA A 213 -14.92 20.93 -5.80
C ALA A 213 -15.44 22.12 -6.62
N ARG A 214 -14.58 22.75 -7.42
CA ARG A 214 -14.96 23.90 -8.29
C ARG A 214 -16.02 23.59 -9.34
N LYS A 215 -16.27 22.33 -9.67
CA LYS A 215 -17.29 21.94 -10.66
C LYS A 215 -18.61 21.62 -10.00
N ILE A 216 -18.59 20.98 -8.84
CA ILE A 216 -19.78 20.68 -8.06
C ILE A 216 -20.53 21.99 -7.69
N GLU A 217 -19.81 23.03 -7.28
CA GLU A 217 -20.38 24.34 -6.93
C GLU A 217 -21.14 25.04 -8.07
N ARG A 218 -20.93 24.60 -9.31
CA ARG A 218 -21.57 25.19 -10.51
C ARG A 218 -22.73 24.36 -11.06
N THR A 219 -23.01 23.23 -10.37
CA THR A 219 -24.11 22.34 -10.76
C THR A 219 -25.38 22.74 -10.05
#